data_124fc48a90f81204a4cc501b1457130f
#
_entry.id   124fc48a90f81204a4cc501b1457130f
#
_cell.length_a   1.000
_cell.length_b   1.000
_cell.length_c   1.000
_cell.angle_alpha   90.00
_cell.angle_beta   90.00
_cell.angle_gamma   90.00
#
_symmetry.space_group_name_H-M   'P 1'
#
loop_
_entity.id
_entity.type
_entity.pdbx_description
1 polymer ?
#
loop_
_entity_poly.entity_id
_entity_poly.type
_entity_poly.pdbx_seq_one_letter_code
_entity_poly.pdbx_strand_id
1 'polypeptide(L)'
;MKTLIIGGGASGLYLGSLLSGSTVLERSRPGQKLLLTGGGRCNYTHSGSVEDLLGHYNGNRQFIKRVLYQHQPEDITRYLGELGIRTKEEAGGQRYPASDRAGDIAEALSSRCSLLFGKALGIEKHEGRFIVRTEDAVLDADSVVLATGGMAYPMTGSDGNGYRLAESLGHTVEKPRPALSPLSLSENLSRAEGMSLKATLRTGKKEKTGDILITRDGLSGPAALNLSREFPGDLTVSFLGDADLSQAAKLVKNALPIPPRLSEALLGSLSEKKCGNLSKADKSTIISRLTRFSAHAAPVEKNAMVSRGGVSTKEINAMTMESKLVKGLYFTGELVDVDADTGGYNLTWAFASAYAVYKALKPGKE
;
A
#
# COMPACT_ATOMS: atom_id res chain seq x y z
N MET A 1 -22.47 18.38 -17.33
CA MET A 1 -21.06 18.05 -17.62
C MET A 1 -20.90 16.54 -17.53
N LYS A 2 -20.50 15.90 -18.63
CA LYS A 2 -20.31 14.44 -18.70
C LYS A 2 -18.93 14.07 -18.15
N THR A 3 -18.88 13.33 -17.05
CA THR A 3 -17.63 12.91 -16.42
C THR A 3 -17.41 11.41 -16.60
N LEU A 4 -16.25 11.03 -17.13
CA LEU A 4 -15.82 9.62 -17.27
C LEU A 4 -14.68 9.34 -16.28
N ILE A 5 -14.87 8.34 -15.42
CA ILE A 5 -13.88 7.86 -14.46
C ILE A 5 -13.30 6.56 -15.04
N ILE A 6 -12.02 6.51 -15.32
CA ILE A 6 -11.34 5.34 -15.88
C ILE A 6 -10.68 4.55 -14.75
N GLY A 7 -11.22 3.38 -14.45
CA GLY A 7 -10.82 2.48 -13.38
C GLY A 7 -11.81 2.43 -12.23
N GLY A 8 -12.41 1.26 -12.00
CA GLY A 8 -13.33 0.96 -10.90
C GLY A 8 -12.62 0.35 -9.70
N GLY A 9 -11.42 0.82 -9.36
CA GLY A 9 -10.72 0.50 -8.11
C GLY A 9 -11.23 1.32 -6.92
N ALA A 10 -10.48 1.32 -5.81
CA ALA A 10 -10.87 2.02 -4.58
C ALA A 10 -11.23 3.49 -4.82
N SER A 11 -10.34 4.27 -5.46
CA SER A 11 -10.56 5.70 -5.69
C SER A 11 -11.66 5.97 -6.72
N GLY A 12 -11.72 5.17 -7.81
CA GLY A 12 -12.72 5.35 -8.85
C GLY A 12 -14.13 5.03 -8.39
N LEU A 13 -14.31 3.94 -7.62
CA LEU A 13 -15.61 3.60 -7.01
C LEU A 13 -16.02 4.63 -5.96
N TYR A 14 -15.07 5.09 -5.13
CA TYR A 14 -15.36 6.11 -4.13
C TYR A 14 -15.83 7.42 -4.79
N LEU A 15 -15.15 7.86 -5.84
CA LEU A 15 -15.56 9.05 -6.61
C LEU A 15 -16.92 8.83 -7.29
N GLY A 16 -17.10 7.70 -7.98
CA GLY A 16 -18.33 7.39 -8.70
C GLY A 16 -19.55 7.30 -7.78
N SER A 17 -19.36 6.81 -6.55
CA SER A 17 -20.44 6.75 -5.55
C SER A 17 -20.84 8.12 -5.00
N LEU A 18 -19.94 9.11 -5.04
CA LEU A 18 -20.19 10.50 -4.62
C LEU A 18 -20.72 11.40 -5.75
N LEU A 19 -20.25 11.18 -6.98
CA LEU A 19 -20.49 12.06 -8.12
C LEU A 19 -21.61 11.53 -9.01
N SER A 20 -22.85 11.92 -8.70
CA SER A 20 -24.03 11.55 -9.50
C SER A 20 -23.87 12.00 -10.96
N GLY A 21 -24.28 11.15 -11.91
CA GLY A 21 -24.16 11.41 -13.35
C GLY A 21 -22.77 11.16 -13.95
N SER A 22 -21.80 10.70 -13.16
CA SER A 22 -20.55 10.18 -13.70
C SER A 22 -20.69 8.72 -14.15
N THR A 23 -19.83 8.30 -15.09
CA THR A 23 -19.73 6.91 -15.53
C THR A 23 -18.35 6.37 -15.15
N VAL A 24 -18.31 5.20 -14.50
CA VAL A 24 -17.07 4.50 -14.17
C VAL A 24 -16.81 3.43 -15.23
N LEU A 25 -15.77 3.59 -16.04
CA LEU A 25 -15.30 2.61 -17.00
C LEU A 25 -14.36 1.62 -16.29
N GLU A 26 -14.78 0.37 -16.18
CA GLU A 26 -14.01 -0.69 -15.52
C GLU A 26 -13.78 -1.86 -16.48
N ARG A 27 -12.54 -2.35 -16.54
CA ARG A 27 -12.16 -3.42 -17.47
C ARG A 27 -12.60 -4.82 -17.04
N SER A 28 -12.86 -5.00 -15.74
CA SER A 28 -13.14 -6.30 -15.14
C SER A 28 -14.08 -6.15 -13.93
N ARG A 29 -13.87 -6.94 -12.88
CA ARG A 29 -14.68 -6.85 -11.66
C ARG A 29 -14.35 -5.57 -10.87
N PRO A 30 -15.33 -4.71 -10.56
CA PRO A 30 -15.12 -3.52 -9.75
C PRO A 30 -14.56 -3.87 -8.36
N GLY A 31 -13.60 -3.05 -7.88
CA GLY A 31 -13.01 -3.21 -6.57
C GLY A 31 -12.11 -4.42 -6.38
N GLN A 32 -11.67 -5.10 -7.44
CA GLN A 32 -10.95 -6.37 -7.34
C GLN A 32 -9.71 -6.29 -6.44
N LYS A 33 -8.88 -5.23 -6.57
CA LYS A 33 -7.72 -5.03 -5.70
C LYS A 33 -8.14 -4.68 -4.26
N LEU A 34 -9.26 -3.97 -4.08
CA LEU A 34 -9.79 -3.63 -2.76
C LEU A 34 -10.12 -4.90 -1.95
N LEU A 35 -10.63 -5.95 -2.61
CA LEU A 35 -10.93 -7.24 -1.98
C LEU A 35 -9.72 -7.94 -1.36
N LEU A 36 -8.50 -7.62 -1.79
CA LEU A 36 -7.26 -8.21 -1.29
C LEU A 36 -6.66 -7.42 -0.10
N THR A 37 -7.12 -6.20 0.12
CA THR A 37 -6.54 -5.32 1.13
C THR A 37 -6.81 -5.81 2.55
N GLY A 38 -5.84 -5.60 3.46
CA GLY A 38 -5.94 -6.04 4.85
C GLY A 38 -6.19 -7.55 5.02
N GLY A 39 -5.69 -8.38 4.09
CA GLY A 39 -5.92 -9.82 4.10
C GLY A 39 -7.39 -10.20 3.81
N GLY A 40 -8.10 -9.43 2.99
CA GLY A 40 -9.52 -9.62 2.67
C GLY A 40 -10.47 -8.89 3.61
N ARG A 41 -9.95 -8.20 4.64
CA ARG A 41 -10.73 -7.46 5.65
C ARG A 41 -10.97 -6.00 5.27
N CYS A 42 -10.16 -5.43 4.38
CA CYS A 42 -10.14 -4.01 4.00
C CYS A 42 -9.79 -3.06 5.15
N ASN A 43 -8.51 -2.91 5.45
CA ASN A 43 -8.06 -1.80 6.29
C ASN A 43 -8.21 -0.48 5.51
N TYR A 44 -9.40 0.14 5.61
CA TYR A 44 -9.80 1.24 4.73
C TYR A 44 -9.21 2.60 5.14
N THR A 45 -8.79 2.78 6.39
CA THR A 45 -8.12 3.97 6.89
C THR A 45 -7.43 3.71 8.23
N HIS A 46 -6.77 4.73 8.77
CA HIS A 46 -6.13 4.73 10.08
C HIS A 46 -6.65 5.93 10.88
N SER A 47 -6.87 5.77 12.18
CA SER A 47 -7.17 6.88 13.07
C SER A 47 -5.96 7.80 13.27
N GLY A 48 -6.20 9.01 13.69
CA GLY A 48 -5.19 10.02 13.97
C GLY A 48 -5.39 11.30 13.16
N SER A 49 -4.69 12.34 13.56
CA SER A 49 -4.69 13.62 12.84
C SER A 49 -3.96 13.52 11.51
N VAL A 50 -4.20 14.46 10.60
CA VAL A 50 -3.46 14.54 9.33
C VAL A 50 -1.96 14.63 9.56
N GLU A 51 -1.52 15.32 10.59
CA GLU A 51 -0.08 15.45 10.93
C GLU A 51 0.53 14.10 11.32
N ASP A 52 -0.21 13.28 12.08
CA ASP A 52 0.22 11.91 12.43
C ASP A 52 0.32 11.03 11.18
N LEU A 53 -0.70 11.08 10.33
CA LEU A 53 -0.73 10.29 9.12
C LEU A 53 0.42 10.66 8.16
N LEU A 54 0.78 11.93 8.05
CA LEU A 54 1.82 12.41 7.15
C LEU A 54 3.20 11.77 7.37
N GLY A 55 3.46 11.24 8.57
CA GLY A 55 4.68 10.50 8.87
C GLY A 55 4.81 9.16 8.13
N HIS A 56 3.70 8.65 7.60
CA HIS A 56 3.61 7.35 6.91
C HIS A 56 3.61 7.45 5.40
N TYR A 57 3.54 8.67 4.84
CA TYR A 57 3.50 8.89 3.41
C TYR A 57 4.88 9.21 2.83
N ASN A 58 5.06 8.84 1.56
CA ASN A 58 6.20 9.20 0.73
C ASN A 58 5.71 9.99 -0.48
N GLY A 59 6.58 10.88 -0.96
CA GLY A 59 6.25 11.82 -2.00
C GLY A 59 6.26 13.27 -1.50
N ASN A 60 5.58 14.14 -2.21
CA ASN A 60 5.52 15.56 -1.87
C ASN A 60 4.64 15.82 -0.64
N ARG A 61 5.25 16.00 0.54
CA ARG A 61 4.56 16.19 1.82
C ARG A 61 3.51 17.31 1.78
N GLN A 62 3.82 18.45 1.16
CA GLN A 62 2.90 19.58 1.10
C GLN A 62 1.68 19.31 0.20
N PHE A 63 1.90 18.59 -0.89
CA PHE A 63 0.85 18.13 -1.77
C PHE A 63 -0.10 17.17 -1.04
N ILE A 64 0.46 16.14 -0.41
CA ILE A 64 -0.29 15.13 0.34
C ILE A 64 -1.09 15.78 1.46
N LYS A 65 -0.46 16.67 2.25
CA LYS A 65 -1.09 17.39 3.35
C LYS A 65 -2.35 18.13 2.89
N ARG A 66 -2.27 18.87 1.78
CA ARG A 66 -3.42 19.63 1.23
C ARG A 66 -4.57 18.73 0.80
N VAL A 67 -4.29 17.56 0.27
CA VAL A 67 -5.31 16.59 -0.15
C VAL A 67 -5.97 15.96 1.08
N LEU A 68 -5.18 15.47 2.06
CA LEU A 68 -5.69 14.81 3.26
C LEU A 68 -6.56 15.73 4.14
N TYR A 69 -6.24 17.02 4.23
CA TYR A 69 -7.07 17.97 4.97
C TYR A 69 -8.46 18.18 4.37
N GLN A 70 -8.67 17.82 3.12
CA GLN A 70 -9.97 17.96 2.48
C GLN A 70 -10.92 16.81 2.82
N HIS A 71 -10.37 15.66 3.21
CA HIS A 71 -11.13 14.46 3.53
C HIS A 71 -10.34 13.55 4.46
N GLN A 72 -10.62 13.66 5.74
CA GLN A 72 -9.89 13.02 6.83
C GLN A 72 -10.42 11.60 7.11
N PRO A 73 -9.74 10.77 7.90
CA PRO A 73 -10.20 9.42 8.26
C PRO A 73 -11.62 9.37 8.81
N GLU A 74 -12.01 10.36 9.60
CA GLU A 74 -13.35 10.49 10.17
C GLU A 74 -14.42 10.72 9.09
N ASP A 75 -14.10 11.51 8.07
CA ASP A 75 -14.99 11.77 6.94
C ASP A 75 -15.21 10.52 6.10
N ILE A 76 -14.14 9.74 5.88
CA ILE A 76 -14.21 8.44 5.20
C ILE A 76 -15.10 7.49 5.99
N THR A 77 -14.88 7.40 7.31
CA THR A 77 -15.66 6.54 8.22
C THR A 77 -17.14 6.93 8.22
N ARG A 78 -17.43 8.24 8.29
CA ARG A 78 -18.78 8.77 8.23
C ARG A 78 -19.48 8.40 6.91
N TYR A 79 -18.80 8.63 5.78
CA TYR A 79 -19.37 8.30 4.47
C TYR A 79 -19.64 6.81 4.30
N LEU A 80 -18.75 5.94 4.74
CA LEU A 80 -19.01 4.50 4.75
C LEU A 80 -20.23 4.16 5.65
N GLY A 81 -20.38 4.86 6.78
CA GLY A 81 -21.57 4.74 7.63
C GLY A 81 -22.88 5.14 6.92
N GLU A 82 -22.87 6.21 6.12
CA GLU A 82 -23.99 6.65 5.27
C GLU A 82 -24.34 5.62 4.18
N LEU A 83 -23.36 4.80 3.78
CA LEU A 83 -23.58 3.65 2.89
C LEU A 83 -24.01 2.37 3.62
N GLY A 84 -24.26 2.44 4.94
CA GLY A 84 -24.70 1.30 5.76
C GLY A 84 -23.56 0.40 6.25
N ILE A 85 -22.32 0.77 6.08
CA ILE A 85 -21.15 0.00 6.53
C ILE A 85 -20.85 0.35 7.99
N ARG A 86 -21.12 -0.58 8.91
CA ARG A 86 -20.62 -0.48 10.29
C ARG A 86 -19.11 -0.72 10.30
N THR A 87 -18.39 0.07 11.08
CA THR A 87 -16.93 0.03 11.15
C THR A 87 -16.44 -0.24 12.56
N LYS A 88 -15.22 -0.71 12.68
CA LYS A 88 -14.49 -0.90 13.94
C LYS A 88 -13.05 -0.39 13.82
N GLU A 89 -12.49 0.00 14.97
CA GLU A 89 -11.08 0.35 15.10
C GLU A 89 -10.36 -0.70 15.95
N GLU A 90 -9.19 -1.13 15.54
CA GLU A 90 -8.31 -2.02 16.30
C GLU A 90 -7.29 -1.19 17.12
N ALA A 91 -6.68 -1.84 18.13
CA ALA A 91 -5.79 -1.18 19.09
C ALA A 91 -4.60 -0.43 18.47
N GLY A 92 -4.25 -0.74 17.23
CA GLY A 92 -3.19 -0.05 16.47
C GLY A 92 -3.69 1.16 15.68
N GLY A 93 -4.98 1.52 15.75
CA GLY A 93 -5.58 2.62 14.99
C GLY A 93 -6.07 2.26 13.59
N GLN A 94 -5.87 1.00 13.15
CA GLN A 94 -6.38 0.51 11.89
C GLN A 94 -7.91 0.39 11.94
N ARG A 95 -8.60 0.86 10.88
CA ARG A 95 -10.05 0.78 10.78
C ARG A 95 -10.49 -0.19 9.70
N TYR A 96 -11.47 -1.02 10.04
CA TYR A 96 -12.03 -2.08 9.21
C TYR A 96 -13.56 -2.00 9.18
N PRO A 97 -14.23 -2.58 8.16
CA PRO A 97 -15.64 -2.89 8.30
C PRO A 97 -15.82 -3.88 9.46
N ALA A 98 -16.89 -3.73 10.23
CA ALA A 98 -17.16 -4.57 11.40
C ALA A 98 -17.33 -6.07 11.04
N SER A 99 -17.72 -6.34 9.81
CA SER A 99 -17.86 -7.69 9.22
C SER A 99 -16.54 -8.38 8.91
N ASP A 100 -15.41 -7.65 8.90
CA ASP A 100 -14.11 -8.12 8.40
C ASP A 100 -14.15 -8.59 6.93
N ARG A 101 -15.04 -8.04 6.11
CA ARG A 101 -15.22 -8.40 4.70
C ARG A 101 -15.00 -7.19 3.80
N ALA A 102 -13.92 -7.20 3.04
CA ALA A 102 -13.62 -6.17 2.03
C ALA A 102 -14.73 -6.04 0.97
N GLY A 103 -15.44 -7.13 0.70
CA GLY A 103 -16.56 -7.17 -0.24
C GLY A 103 -17.67 -6.19 0.11
N ASP A 104 -17.97 -6.01 1.38
CA ASP A 104 -19.06 -5.14 1.81
C ASP A 104 -18.81 -3.68 1.41
N ILE A 105 -17.56 -3.20 1.54
CA ILE A 105 -17.18 -1.85 1.08
C ILE A 105 -17.22 -1.78 -0.45
N ALA A 106 -16.68 -2.78 -1.15
CA ALA A 106 -16.68 -2.81 -2.60
C ALA A 106 -18.09 -2.80 -3.19
N GLU A 107 -19.00 -3.59 -2.63
CA GLU A 107 -20.42 -3.64 -3.02
C GLU A 107 -21.14 -2.32 -2.71
N ALA A 108 -20.98 -1.77 -1.50
CA ALA A 108 -21.61 -0.52 -1.12
C ALA A 108 -21.21 0.64 -2.03
N LEU A 109 -19.93 0.73 -2.41
CA LEU A 109 -19.46 1.75 -3.33
C LEU A 109 -19.95 1.49 -4.76
N SER A 110 -19.79 0.28 -5.28
CA SER A 110 -20.13 -0.06 -6.66
C SER A 110 -21.62 0.03 -6.95
N SER A 111 -22.49 -0.29 -5.98
CA SER A 111 -23.95 -0.18 -6.13
C SER A 111 -24.45 1.26 -6.36
N ARG A 112 -23.62 2.26 -6.03
CA ARG A 112 -23.92 3.69 -6.26
C ARG A 112 -23.33 4.23 -7.56
N CYS A 113 -22.55 3.42 -8.31
CA CYS A 113 -21.89 3.83 -9.52
C CYS A 113 -22.68 3.44 -10.78
N SER A 114 -22.68 4.31 -11.78
CA SER A 114 -23.02 3.92 -13.15
C SER A 114 -21.78 3.26 -13.76
N LEU A 115 -21.81 1.93 -13.90
CA LEU A 115 -20.69 1.12 -14.39
C LEU A 115 -20.83 0.88 -15.89
N LEU A 116 -19.74 1.09 -16.63
CA LEU A 116 -19.57 0.69 -18.01
C LEU A 116 -18.36 -0.26 -18.06
N PHE A 117 -18.50 -1.40 -18.72
CA PHE A 117 -17.41 -2.35 -18.84
C PHE A 117 -16.62 -2.12 -20.12
N GLY A 118 -15.29 -2.11 -19.99
CA GLY A 118 -14.37 -1.94 -21.10
C GLY A 118 -13.01 -1.44 -20.64
N LYS A 119 -11.98 -1.65 -21.46
CA LYS A 119 -10.62 -1.16 -21.22
C LYS A 119 -10.36 0.08 -22.03
N ALA A 120 -9.94 1.17 -21.41
CA ALA A 120 -9.45 2.35 -22.11
C ALA A 120 -8.11 2.00 -22.79
N LEU A 121 -8.07 2.12 -24.12
CA LEU A 121 -6.89 1.84 -24.94
C LEU A 121 -6.12 3.09 -25.29
N GLY A 122 -6.82 4.23 -25.42
CA GLY A 122 -6.25 5.52 -25.75
C GLY A 122 -7.15 6.65 -25.28
N ILE A 123 -6.55 7.81 -25.09
CA ILE A 123 -7.23 9.05 -24.73
C ILE A 123 -6.60 10.21 -25.49
N GLU A 124 -7.43 11.06 -26.00
CA GLU A 124 -7.03 12.32 -26.63
C GLU A 124 -8.01 13.44 -26.26
N LYS A 125 -7.58 14.68 -26.39
CA LYS A 125 -8.45 15.83 -26.18
C LYS A 125 -8.56 16.63 -27.48
N HIS A 126 -9.78 16.78 -27.98
CA HIS A 126 -10.07 17.49 -29.21
C HIS A 126 -11.23 18.48 -28.97
N GLU A 127 -11.09 19.74 -29.39
CA GLU A 127 -12.10 20.79 -29.26
C GLU A 127 -12.71 20.93 -27.85
N GLY A 128 -11.87 20.77 -26.82
CA GLY A 128 -12.28 20.89 -25.42
C GLY A 128 -12.89 19.64 -24.81
N ARG A 129 -13.17 18.59 -25.59
CA ARG A 129 -13.72 17.30 -25.13
C ARG A 129 -12.67 16.21 -25.15
N PHE A 130 -12.82 15.26 -24.24
CA PHE A 130 -12.01 14.03 -24.25
C PHE A 130 -12.67 12.97 -25.11
N ILE A 131 -11.87 12.28 -25.90
CA ILE A 131 -12.23 11.10 -26.67
C ILE A 131 -11.46 9.92 -26.10
N VAL A 132 -12.16 8.96 -25.53
CA VAL A 132 -11.59 7.74 -24.95
C VAL A 132 -11.95 6.55 -25.81
N ARG A 133 -10.95 5.86 -26.33
CA ARG A 133 -11.11 4.65 -27.16
C ARG A 133 -11.05 3.40 -26.28
N THR A 134 -12.00 2.53 -26.46
CA THR A 134 -12.01 1.18 -25.88
C THR A 134 -11.93 0.14 -27.01
N GLU A 135 -11.98 -1.15 -26.67
CA GLU A 135 -12.02 -2.23 -27.67
C GLU A 135 -13.29 -2.14 -28.53
N ASP A 136 -14.43 -1.80 -27.91
CA ASP A 136 -15.76 -1.90 -28.53
C ASP A 136 -16.42 -0.54 -28.77
N ALA A 137 -15.88 0.56 -28.29
CA ALA A 137 -16.53 1.87 -28.32
C ALA A 137 -15.56 3.04 -28.32
N VAL A 138 -16.09 4.18 -28.76
CA VAL A 138 -15.47 5.50 -28.57
C VAL A 138 -16.39 6.31 -27.65
N LEU A 139 -15.84 6.73 -26.52
CA LEU A 139 -16.55 7.48 -25.49
C LEU A 139 -16.09 8.94 -25.50
N ASP A 140 -17.04 9.86 -25.38
CA ASP A 140 -16.75 11.28 -25.22
C ASP A 140 -17.06 11.77 -23.81
N ALA A 141 -16.31 12.73 -23.30
CA ALA A 141 -16.54 13.33 -21.99
C ALA A 141 -16.03 14.77 -21.93
N ASP A 142 -16.65 15.57 -21.06
CA ASP A 142 -16.19 16.94 -20.76
C ASP A 142 -15.02 16.91 -19.78
N SER A 143 -15.03 15.90 -18.88
CA SER A 143 -13.96 15.66 -17.91
C SER A 143 -13.64 14.19 -17.82
N VAL A 144 -12.35 13.88 -17.64
CA VAL A 144 -11.86 12.52 -17.42
C VAL A 144 -11.07 12.44 -16.12
N VAL A 145 -11.32 11.38 -15.36
CA VAL A 145 -10.59 11.06 -14.14
C VAL A 145 -9.84 9.75 -14.34
N LEU A 146 -8.51 9.77 -14.30
CA LEU A 146 -7.70 8.56 -14.31
C LEU A 146 -7.58 8.02 -12.87
N ALA A 147 -8.24 6.88 -12.61
CA ALA A 147 -8.32 6.17 -11.33
C ALA A 147 -7.85 4.71 -11.45
N THR A 148 -6.93 4.45 -12.37
CA THR A 148 -6.54 3.11 -12.85
C THR A 148 -5.64 2.34 -11.89
N GLY A 149 -5.17 2.97 -10.79
CA GLY A 149 -4.19 2.37 -9.89
C GLY A 149 -2.80 2.28 -10.51
N GLY A 150 -1.92 1.49 -9.89
CA GLY A 150 -0.52 1.30 -10.28
C GLY A 150 -0.26 0.02 -11.08
N MET A 151 0.84 -0.68 -10.73
CA MET A 151 1.27 -1.93 -11.37
C MET A 151 1.29 -3.13 -10.40
N ALA A 152 1.01 -2.92 -9.12
CA ALA A 152 0.95 -4.00 -8.13
C ALA A 152 -0.32 -4.83 -8.28
N TYR A 153 -0.19 -6.16 -8.10
CA TYR A 153 -1.27 -7.14 -8.34
C TYR A 153 -1.84 -7.07 -9.78
N PRO A 154 -1.03 -7.31 -10.82
CA PRO A 154 -1.48 -7.19 -12.21
C PRO A 154 -2.69 -8.07 -12.56
N MET A 155 -2.88 -9.20 -11.86
CA MET A 155 -4.08 -10.04 -11.99
C MET A 155 -5.39 -9.34 -11.60
N THR A 156 -5.33 -8.20 -10.90
CA THR A 156 -6.49 -7.39 -10.54
C THR A 156 -6.79 -6.28 -11.56
N GLY A 157 -6.05 -6.24 -12.66
CA GLY A 157 -6.20 -5.21 -13.67
C GLY A 157 -5.23 -4.02 -13.53
N SER A 158 -4.38 -4.00 -12.50
CA SER A 158 -3.36 -2.96 -12.30
C SER A 158 -2.13 -3.23 -13.17
N ASP A 159 -2.23 -2.97 -14.48
CA ASP A 159 -1.20 -3.28 -15.49
C ASP A 159 -0.38 -2.05 -15.93
N GLY A 160 -0.55 -0.92 -15.26
CA GLY A 160 0.14 0.34 -15.58
C GLY A 160 -0.43 1.06 -16.81
N ASN A 161 -1.56 0.64 -17.35
CA ASN A 161 -2.17 1.29 -18.51
C ASN A 161 -2.44 2.79 -18.28
N GLY A 162 -2.83 3.16 -17.05
CA GLY A 162 -3.07 4.57 -16.71
C GLY A 162 -1.85 5.47 -16.83
N TYR A 163 -0.66 4.94 -16.62
CA TYR A 163 0.59 5.69 -16.85
C TYR A 163 0.75 6.05 -18.32
N ARG A 164 0.51 5.08 -19.24
CA ARG A 164 0.57 5.33 -20.69
C ARG A 164 -0.48 6.34 -21.15
N LEU A 165 -1.69 6.28 -20.57
CA LEU A 165 -2.73 7.26 -20.85
C LEU A 165 -2.33 8.68 -20.38
N ALA A 166 -1.69 8.78 -19.22
CA ALA A 166 -1.19 10.06 -18.71
C ALA A 166 -0.04 10.60 -19.57
N GLU A 167 0.92 9.76 -19.95
CA GLU A 167 2.05 10.12 -20.83
C GLU A 167 1.57 10.57 -22.21
N SER A 168 0.53 9.93 -22.79
CA SER A 168 -0.03 10.34 -24.08
C SER A 168 -0.66 11.72 -24.07
N LEU A 169 -1.00 12.23 -22.87
CA LEU A 169 -1.49 13.58 -22.65
C LEU A 169 -0.40 14.56 -22.17
N GLY A 170 0.88 14.15 -22.24
CA GLY A 170 2.04 14.97 -21.94
C GLY A 170 2.47 15.00 -20.48
N HIS A 171 1.92 14.13 -19.62
CA HIS A 171 2.32 14.05 -18.21
C HIS A 171 3.60 13.27 -18.01
N THR A 172 4.40 13.76 -17.07
CA THR A 172 5.58 13.05 -16.56
C THR A 172 5.16 11.93 -15.62
N VAL A 173 5.65 10.72 -15.85
CA VAL A 173 5.46 9.58 -14.96
C VAL A 173 6.81 9.23 -14.31
N GLU A 174 6.90 9.43 -13.01
CA GLU A 174 8.03 8.96 -12.21
C GLU A 174 8.04 7.43 -12.27
N LYS A 175 9.20 6.84 -12.59
CA LYS A 175 9.32 5.40 -12.88
C LYS A 175 8.68 4.54 -11.79
N PRO A 176 7.63 3.76 -12.10
CA PRO A 176 7.00 2.87 -11.14
C PRO A 176 7.95 1.79 -10.64
N ARG A 177 7.92 1.53 -9.33
CA ARG A 177 8.72 0.49 -8.65
C ARG A 177 7.86 -0.20 -7.60
N PRO A 178 8.17 -1.47 -7.26
CA PRO A 178 7.49 -2.16 -6.16
C PRO A 178 7.68 -1.45 -4.83
N ALA A 179 6.62 -1.43 -4.01
CA ALA A 179 6.66 -1.04 -2.61
C ALA A 179 5.73 -1.95 -1.79
N LEU A 180 5.92 -1.98 -0.48
CA LEU A 180 5.24 -2.93 0.41
C LEU A 180 5.37 -4.36 -0.11
N SER A 181 6.61 -4.77 -0.38
CA SER A 181 6.95 -6.07 -0.92
C SER A 181 7.63 -6.94 0.14
N PRO A 182 7.34 -8.24 0.23
CA PRO A 182 8.19 -9.16 0.97
C PRO A 182 9.65 -9.05 0.49
N LEU A 183 10.58 -9.29 1.37
CA LEU A 183 12.01 -9.29 1.09
C LEU A 183 12.51 -10.73 0.97
N SER A 184 13.15 -11.08 -0.13
CA SER A 184 13.99 -12.27 -0.20
C SER A 184 15.34 -12.00 0.45
N LEU A 185 15.91 -13.00 1.11
CA LEU A 185 17.20 -12.89 1.79
C LEU A 185 18.24 -13.83 1.18
N SER A 186 19.51 -13.43 1.22
CA SER A 186 20.63 -14.30 0.88
C SER A 186 20.84 -15.45 1.90
N GLU A 187 20.36 -15.29 3.12
CA GLU A 187 20.42 -16.24 4.21
C GLU A 187 19.13 -17.06 4.33
N ASN A 188 19.25 -18.35 4.60
CA ASN A 188 18.11 -19.25 4.68
C ASN A 188 17.52 -19.32 6.10
N LEU A 189 16.29 -18.83 6.25
CA LEU A 189 15.50 -18.91 7.48
C LEU A 189 14.29 -19.86 7.37
N SER A 190 14.21 -20.69 6.33
CA SER A 190 13.04 -21.54 6.03
C SER A 190 12.62 -22.49 7.17
N ARG A 191 13.55 -22.91 8.04
CA ARG A 191 13.22 -23.69 9.26
C ARG A 191 12.28 -22.94 10.20
N ALA A 192 12.31 -21.60 10.18
CA ALA A 192 11.44 -20.73 10.98
C ALA A 192 10.24 -20.20 10.18
N GLU A 193 9.94 -20.73 8.98
CA GLU A 193 8.82 -20.29 8.15
C GLU A 193 7.49 -20.30 8.92
N GLY A 194 6.68 -19.25 8.69
CA GLY A 194 5.38 -19.02 9.31
C GLY A 194 5.46 -18.37 10.70
N MET A 195 6.66 -18.11 11.23
CA MET A 195 6.81 -17.46 12.54
C MET A 195 6.67 -15.96 12.42
N SER A 196 5.90 -15.37 13.34
CA SER A 196 5.77 -13.92 13.50
C SER A 196 6.35 -13.49 14.84
N LEU A 197 7.14 -12.41 14.83
CA LEU A 197 7.73 -11.83 16.03
C LEU A 197 8.08 -10.35 15.79
N LYS A 198 8.31 -9.61 16.88
CA LYS A 198 8.85 -8.25 16.78
C LYS A 198 10.35 -8.29 16.51
N ALA A 199 10.81 -7.49 15.58
CA ALA A 199 12.22 -7.29 15.27
C ALA A 199 12.50 -5.85 14.85
N THR A 200 13.78 -5.47 14.90
CA THR A 200 14.26 -4.20 14.36
C THR A 200 15.06 -4.48 13.10
N LEU A 201 14.65 -3.89 11.98
CA LEU A 201 15.27 -3.98 10.67
C LEU A 201 16.01 -2.68 10.37
N ARG A 202 17.26 -2.78 9.86
CA ARG A 202 18.09 -1.63 9.51
C ARG A 202 18.69 -1.79 8.13
N THR A 203 18.70 -0.69 7.35
CA THR A 203 19.44 -0.59 6.11
C THR A 203 19.94 0.85 5.95
N GLY A 204 21.25 1.05 5.78
CA GLY A 204 21.86 2.40 5.80
C GLY A 204 21.47 3.17 7.07
N LYS A 205 20.83 4.33 6.90
CA LYS A 205 20.33 5.18 7.99
C LYS A 205 18.86 4.92 8.35
N LYS A 206 18.20 4.00 7.65
CA LYS A 206 16.78 3.70 7.86
C LYS A 206 16.62 2.55 8.83
N GLU A 207 15.63 2.70 9.71
CA GLU A 207 15.27 1.70 10.71
C GLU A 207 13.76 1.57 10.81
N LYS A 208 13.27 0.35 10.97
CA LYS A 208 11.87 0.04 11.31
C LYS A 208 11.84 -1.05 12.35
N THR A 209 11.13 -0.79 13.46
CA THR A 209 10.83 -1.79 14.49
C THR A 209 9.36 -2.16 14.40
N GLY A 210 9.04 -3.44 14.44
CA GLY A 210 7.67 -3.92 14.37
C GLY A 210 7.61 -5.42 14.08
N ASP A 211 6.40 -5.89 13.82
CA ASP A 211 6.15 -7.29 13.52
C ASP A 211 6.73 -7.67 12.16
N ILE A 212 7.46 -8.77 12.13
CA ILE A 212 7.92 -9.45 10.92
C ILE A 212 7.27 -10.84 10.86
N LEU A 213 7.11 -11.34 9.64
CA LEU A 213 6.75 -12.72 9.34
C LEU A 213 7.90 -13.36 8.57
N ILE A 214 8.44 -14.44 9.08
CA ILE A 214 9.46 -15.23 8.39
C ILE A 214 8.75 -16.06 7.31
N THR A 215 9.18 -15.90 6.08
CA THR A 215 8.70 -16.65 4.92
C THR A 215 9.75 -17.67 4.48
N ARG A 216 9.42 -18.55 3.55
CA ARG A 216 10.36 -19.54 3.01
C ARG A 216 11.65 -18.90 2.51
N ASP A 217 11.55 -17.78 1.81
CA ASP A 217 12.66 -17.14 1.09
C ASP A 217 13.16 -15.87 1.79
N GLY A 218 12.57 -15.47 2.95
CA GLY A 218 13.00 -14.27 3.62
C GLY A 218 12.02 -13.69 4.64
N LEU A 219 11.67 -12.42 4.53
CA LEU A 219 10.85 -11.68 5.50
C LEU A 219 9.66 -10.98 4.85
N SER A 220 8.55 -11.00 5.57
CA SER A 220 7.35 -10.21 5.32
C SER A 220 6.90 -9.54 6.63
N GLY A 221 5.67 -9.10 6.71
CA GLY A 221 5.11 -8.40 7.88
C GLY A 221 5.37 -6.89 7.83
N PRO A 222 4.67 -6.11 8.66
CA PRO A 222 4.65 -4.64 8.56
C PRO A 222 6.03 -4.00 8.54
N ALA A 223 6.97 -4.43 9.40
CA ALA A 223 8.30 -3.83 9.45
C ALA A 223 9.09 -4.08 8.15
N ALA A 224 9.08 -5.30 7.62
CA ALA A 224 9.76 -5.65 6.37
C ALA A 224 9.10 -4.96 5.16
N LEU A 225 7.78 -4.99 5.08
CA LEU A 225 7.01 -4.36 4.00
C LEU A 225 7.28 -2.86 3.93
N ASN A 226 7.21 -2.15 5.06
CA ASN A 226 7.43 -0.71 5.11
C ASN A 226 8.88 -0.31 4.77
N LEU A 227 9.86 -1.19 5.05
CA LEU A 227 11.26 -0.94 4.73
C LEU A 227 11.63 -1.36 3.30
N SER A 228 10.78 -2.15 2.63
CA SER A 228 11.09 -2.79 1.34
C SER A 228 11.50 -1.83 0.21
N ARG A 229 11.07 -0.57 0.30
CA ARG A 229 11.40 0.48 -0.68
C ARG A 229 12.89 0.86 -0.72
N GLU A 230 13.64 0.54 0.33
CA GLU A 230 15.06 0.88 0.47
C GLU A 230 15.97 -0.18 -0.19
N PHE A 231 15.38 -1.27 -0.70
CA PHE A 231 16.11 -2.40 -1.29
C PHE A 231 16.05 -2.41 -2.84
N PRO A 232 16.98 -3.12 -3.52
CA PRO A 232 17.91 -4.11 -2.96
C PRO A 232 19.10 -3.51 -2.20
N GLY A 233 19.65 -4.27 -1.24
CA GLY A 233 20.79 -3.87 -0.43
C GLY A 233 21.03 -4.71 0.82
N ASP A 234 21.91 -4.24 1.68
CA ASP A 234 22.25 -4.91 2.93
C ASP A 234 21.20 -4.64 3.99
N LEU A 235 20.76 -5.70 4.65
CA LEU A 235 19.80 -5.70 5.75
C LEU A 235 20.49 -6.21 7.00
N THR A 236 20.30 -5.51 8.10
CA THR A 236 20.60 -6.01 9.45
C THR A 236 19.30 -6.19 10.22
N VAL A 237 19.12 -7.37 10.83
CA VAL A 237 17.96 -7.69 11.67
C VAL A 237 18.40 -7.90 13.10
N SER A 238 17.77 -7.21 14.04
CA SER A 238 17.86 -7.49 15.47
C SER A 238 16.58 -8.20 15.90
N PHE A 239 16.70 -9.49 16.18
CA PHE A 239 15.61 -10.31 16.72
C PHE A 239 15.44 -10.13 18.23
N LEU A 240 16.52 -9.75 18.93
CA LEU A 240 16.56 -9.45 20.37
C LEU A 240 17.41 -8.21 20.61
N GLY A 241 17.07 -7.45 21.65
CA GLY A 241 17.94 -6.37 22.16
C GLY A 241 19.19 -6.93 22.85
N ASP A 242 19.01 -7.99 23.63
CA ASP A 242 20.08 -8.68 24.37
C ASP A 242 19.77 -10.19 24.51
N ALA A 243 20.78 -11.00 24.79
CA ALA A 243 20.68 -12.45 24.95
C ALA A 243 21.26 -12.89 26.29
N ASP A 244 20.38 -13.28 27.22
CA ASP A 244 20.81 -13.89 28.50
C ASP A 244 21.14 -15.38 28.31
N LEU A 245 22.41 -15.71 28.48
CA LEU A 245 22.96 -17.08 28.40
C LEU A 245 23.45 -17.60 29.78
N SER A 246 22.98 -17.01 30.88
CA SER A 246 23.39 -17.38 32.26
C SER A 246 22.86 -18.71 32.72
N GLN A 247 21.81 -19.23 32.11
CA GLN A 247 21.14 -20.49 32.49
C GLN A 247 21.97 -21.74 32.06
N ALA A 248 23.08 -21.99 32.72
CA ALA A 248 24.11 -22.96 32.31
C ALA A 248 23.57 -24.38 31.99
N ALA A 249 22.54 -24.84 32.67
CA ALA A 249 21.97 -26.20 32.48
C ALA A 249 21.05 -26.32 31.24
N LYS A 250 20.51 -25.20 30.72
CA LYS A 250 19.60 -25.20 29.57
C LYS A 250 20.36 -25.25 28.24
N LEU A 251 19.71 -25.87 27.25
CA LEU A 251 20.11 -25.70 25.85
C LEU A 251 19.89 -24.25 25.42
N VAL A 252 20.75 -23.71 24.56
CA VAL A 252 20.67 -22.33 24.06
C VAL A 252 19.27 -22.03 23.50
N LYS A 253 18.71 -22.93 22.68
CA LYS A 253 17.36 -22.74 22.11
C LYS A 253 16.23 -22.63 23.13
N ASN A 254 16.42 -23.15 24.33
CA ASN A 254 15.46 -23.15 25.45
C ASN A 254 15.74 -22.04 26.47
N ALA A 255 16.92 -21.42 26.40
CA ALA A 255 17.31 -20.31 27.26
C ALA A 255 16.94 -18.95 26.69
N LEU A 256 16.87 -18.86 25.37
CA LEU A 256 16.57 -17.61 24.65
C LEU A 256 15.06 -17.30 24.64
N PRO A 257 14.65 -16.01 24.74
CA PRO A 257 13.25 -15.58 24.68
C PRO A 257 12.74 -15.48 23.24
N ILE A 258 13.14 -16.41 22.37
CA ILE A 258 12.66 -16.58 21.00
C ILE A 258 12.22 -18.03 20.79
N PRO A 259 11.33 -18.28 19.82
CA PRO A 259 10.92 -19.66 19.54
C PRO A 259 12.10 -20.56 19.18
N PRO A 260 12.13 -21.80 19.67
CA PRO A 260 13.24 -22.77 19.45
C PRO A 260 13.58 -22.95 17.96
N ARG A 261 12.57 -23.04 17.08
CA ARG A 261 12.78 -23.16 15.62
C ARG A 261 13.53 -21.98 15.02
N LEU A 262 13.31 -20.75 15.51
CA LEU A 262 14.06 -19.58 15.08
C LEU A 262 15.50 -19.65 15.59
N SER A 263 15.70 -20.04 16.84
CA SER A 263 17.04 -20.27 17.39
C SER A 263 17.82 -21.30 16.57
N GLU A 264 17.17 -22.40 16.18
CA GLU A 264 17.79 -23.44 15.33
C GLU A 264 18.14 -22.88 13.92
N ALA A 265 17.27 -22.08 13.32
CA ALA A 265 17.52 -21.46 12.03
C ALA A 265 18.69 -20.47 12.05
N LEU A 266 18.79 -19.67 13.13
CA LEU A 266 19.84 -18.65 13.26
C LEU A 266 21.19 -19.22 13.70
N LEU A 267 21.20 -20.22 14.57
CA LEU A 267 22.38 -20.66 15.32
C LEU A 267 22.90 -22.06 14.92
N GLY A 268 22.10 -22.83 14.18
CA GLY A 268 22.44 -24.18 13.77
C GLY A 268 22.80 -25.06 14.97
N SER A 269 23.94 -25.74 14.92
CA SER A 269 24.40 -26.66 16.00
C SER A 269 24.64 -25.96 17.34
N LEU A 270 24.88 -24.65 17.37
CA LEU A 270 25.03 -23.91 18.64
C LEU A 270 23.72 -23.88 19.44
N SER A 271 22.57 -23.99 18.82
CA SER A 271 21.26 -24.03 19.49
C SER A 271 21.10 -25.25 20.41
N GLU A 272 21.78 -26.35 20.10
CA GLU A 272 21.73 -27.60 20.83
C GLU A 272 22.79 -27.72 21.96
N LYS A 273 23.71 -26.75 22.05
CA LYS A 273 24.68 -26.74 23.18
C LYS A 273 24.01 -26.29 24.48
N LYS A 274 24.47 -26.78 25.61
CA LYS A 274 24.13 -26.23 26.94
C LYS A 274 24.84 -24.87 27.09
N CYS A 275 24.18 -23.87 27.68
CA CYS A 275 24.74 -22.54 27.90
C CYS A 275 26.04 -22.57 28.68
N GLY A 276 26.18 -23.50 29.66
CA GLY A 276 27.41 -23.69 30.45
C GLY A 276 28.60 -24.24 29.65
N ASN A 277 28.36 -24.84 28.49
CA ASN A 277 29.41 -25.44 27.65
C ASN A 277 29.82 -24.51 26.48
N LEU A 278 29.33 -23.25 26.46
CA LEU A 278 29.66 -22.29 25.42
C LEU A 278 31.03 -21.64 25.66
N SER A 279 31.89 -21.70 24.65
CA SER A 279 33.12 -20.92 24.63
C SER A 279 32.80 -19.42 24.52
N LYS A 280 33.78 -18.56 24.74
CA LYS A 280 33.68 -17.12 24.54
C LYS A 280 33.32 -16.79 23.09
N ALA A 281 33.89 -17.53 22.12
CA ALA A 281 33.60 -17.39 20.71
C ALA A 281 32.15 -17.81 20.37
N ASP A 282 31.65 -18.93 20.93
CA ASP A 282 30.25 -19.34 20.75
C ASP A 282 29.28 -18.24 21.24
N LYS A 283 29.51 -17.69 22.43
CA LYS A 283 28.69 -16.62 23.01
C LYS A 283 28.69 -15.39 22.12
N SER A 284 29.85 -14.96 21.61
CA SER A 284 29.96 -13.83 20.69
C SER A 284 29.17 -14.07 19.39
N THR A 285 29.26 -15.27 18.82
CA THR A 285 28.52 -15.67 17.62
C THR A 285 27.00 -15.64 17.85
N ILE A 286 26.54 -16.21 18.97
CA ILE A 286 25.13 -16.24 19.33
C ILE A 286 24.60 -14.82 19.45
N ILE A 287 25.27 -13.96 20.22
CA ILE A 287 24.86 -12.55 20.40
C ILE A 287 24.83 -11.84 19.04
N SER A 288 25.85 -11.97 18.23
CA SER A 288 25.89 -11.35 16.91
C SER A 288 24.75 -11.80 16.01
N ARG A 289 24.47 -13.10 15.93
CA ARG A 289 23.37 -13.65 15.11
C ARG A 289 21.98 -13.21 15.61
N LEU A 290 21.81 -12.94 16.88
CA LEU A 290 20.52 -12.52 17.45
C LEU A 290 20.30 -11.00 17.38
N THR A 291 21.38 -10.22 17.55
CA THR A 291 21.28 -8.76 17.63
C THR A 291 21.70 -8.04 16.36
N ARG A 292 22.43 -8.69 15.45
CA ARG A 292 22.98 -8.13 14.21
C ARG A 292 23.05 -9.18 13.08
N PHE A 293 21.97 -9.93 12.90
CA PHE A 293 21.85 -10.83 11.75
C PHE A 293 21.91 -10.03 10.46
N SER A 294 22.90 -10.32 9.61
CA SER A 294 23.14 -9.60 8.35
C SER A 294 22.83 -10.50 7.15
N ALA A 295 22.13 -9.96 6.18
CA ALA A 295 21.82 -10.61 4.92
C ALA A 295 21.72 -9.56 3.80
N HIS A 296 21.96 -9.95 2.56
CA HIS A 296 21.53 -9.16 1.41
C HIS A 296 20.04 -9.40 1.18
N ALA A 297 19.29 -8.33 0.98
CA ALA A 297 17.85 -8.39 0.79
C ALA A 297 17.41 -7.76 -0.54
N ALA A 298 16.38 -8.31 -1.16
CA ALA A 298 15.75 -7.76 -2.36
C ALA A 298 14.22 -7.88 -2.31
N PRO A 299 13.47 -6.92 -2.86
CA PRO A 299 12.01 -7.00 -2.94
C PRO A 299 11.57 -8.17 -3.83
N VAL A 300 10.56 -8.91 -3.41
CA VAL A 300 9.90 -9.92 -4.23
C VAL A 300 8.82 -9.21 -5.07
N GLU A 301 9.22 -8.68 -6.23
CA GLU A 301 8.41 -7.75 -7.05
C GLU A 301 6.99 -8.26 -7.35
N LYS A 302 6.85 -9.54 -7.69
CA LYS A 302 5.54 -10.17 -7.99
C LYS A 302 4.54 -10.14 -6.82
N ASN A 303 5.04 -9.94 -5.60
CA ASN A 303 4.25 -9.91 -4.37
C ASN A 303 4.14 -8.49 -3.79
N ALA A 304 4.54 -7.47 -4.52
CA ALA A 304 4.38 -6.08 -4.11
C ALA A 304 2.89 -5.73 -3.96
N MET A 305 2.53 -5.03 -2.89
CA MET A 305 1.15 -4.63 -2.62
C MET A 305 0.81 -3.28 -3.25
N VAL A 306 1.80 -2.42 -3.41
CA VAL A 306 1.67 -1.05 -3.96
C VAL A 306 2.81 -0.77 -4.92
N SER A 307 2.57 0.16 -5.84
CA SER A 307 3.60 0.80 -6.65
C SER A 307 3.96 2.15 -6.05
N ARG A 308 5.24 2.47 -5.96
CA ARG A 308 5.75 3.83 -5.77
C ARG A 308 6.14 4.43 -7.12
N GLY A 309 6.20 5.74 -7.22
CA GLY A 309 6.26 6.44 -8.50
C GLY A 309 4.84 6.65 -9.07
N GLY A 310 4.75 7.16 -10.28
CA GLY A 310 3.47 7.48 -10.92
C GLY A 310 3.43 8.89 -11.47
N VAL A 311 2.24 9.39 -11.78
CA VAL A 311 2.07 10.75 -12.33
C VAL A 311 2.59 11.80 -11.37
N SER A 312 3.48 12.66 -11.87
CA SER A 312 4.21 13.64 -11.06
C SER A 312 3.27 14.64 -10.38
N THR A 313 3.35 14.73 -9.05
CA THR A 313 2.58 15.68 -8.25
C THR A 313 2.86 17.14 -8.58
N LYS A 314 3.97 17.44 -9.27
CA LYS A 314 4.31 18.80 -9.72
C LYS A 314 3.34 19.31 -10.77
N GLU A 315 2.75 18.40 -11.54
CA GLU A 315 1.84 18.69 -12.67
C GLU A 315 0.36 18.56 -12.27
N ILE A 316 0.07 18.33 -11.00
CA ILE A 316 -1.29 18.17 -10.46
C ILE A 316 -1.58 19.29 -9.45
N ASN A 317 -2.80 19.82 -9.48
CA ASN A 317 -3.27 20.77 -8.47
C ASN A 317 -3.71 20.01 -7.20
N ALA A 318 -3.08 20.27 -6.08
CA ALA A 318 -3.36 19.58 -4.81
C ALA A 318 -4.77 19.84 -4.24
N MET A 319 -5.46 20.91 -4.68
CA MET A 319 -6.80 21.22 -4.16
C MET A 319 -7.92 20.55 -4.96
N THR A 320 -7.67 20.26 -6.24
CA THR A 320 -8.69 19.72 -7.16
C THR A 320 -8.32 18.37 -7.74
N MET A 321 -7.06 17.95 -7.60
CA MET A 321 -6.45 16.82 -8.30
C MET A 321 -6.49 16.94 -9.83
N GLU A 322 -6.76 18.15 -10.35
CA GLU A 322 -6.76 18.47 -11.77
C GLU A 322 -5.34 18.60 -12.32
N SER A 323 -5.15 18.15 -13.54
CA SER A 323 -3.94 18.42 -14.33
C SER A 323 -3.70 19.91 -14.49
N LYS A 324 -2.46 20.36 -14.32
CA LYS A 324 -2.03 21.71 -14.68
C LYS A 324 -1.74 21.86 -16.17
N LEU A 325 -1.60 20.74 -16.89
CA LEU A 325 -1.28 20.70 -18.31
C LEU A 325 -2.52 20.58 -19.19
N VAL A 326 -3.51 19.78 -18.75
CA VAL A 326 -4.70 19.45 -19.54
C VAL A 326 -5.95 19.72 -18.70
N LYS A 327 -6.62 20.83 -18.95
CA LYS A 327 -7.85 21.22 -18.25
C LYS A 327 -8.93 20.14 -18.37
N GLY A 328 -9.59 19.79 -17.24
CA GLY A 328 -10.64 18.77 -17.19
C GLY A 328 -10.12 17.34 -17.05
N LEU A 329 -8.79 17.14 -16.99
CA LEU A 329 -8.17 15.87 -16.67
C LEU A 329 -7.82 15.82 -15.18
N TYR A 330 -8.17 14.73 -14.51
CA TYR A 330 -7.94 14.53 -13.06
C TYR A 330 -7.26 13.20 -12.80
N PHE A 331 -6.56 13.12 -11.65
CA PHE A 331 -5.83 11.91 -11.23
C PHE A 331 -6.19 11.53 -9.80
N THR A 332 -6.36 10.24 -9.50
CA THR A 332 -6.67 9.77 -8.14
C THR A 332 -5.94 8.47 -7.78
N GLY A 333 -5.77 8.25 -6.50
CA GLY A 333 -5.26 7.01 -5.94
C GLY A 333 -3.80 6.74 -6.28
N GLU A 334 -3.47 5.46 -6.41
CA GLU A 334 -2.10 4.94 -6.60
C GLU A 334 -1.47 5.31 -7.98
N LEU A 335 -2.25 5.84 -8.90
CA LEU A 335 -1.73 6.35 -10.17
C LEU A 335 -0.82 7.57 -9.99
N VAL A 336 -1.04 8.36 -8.94
CA VAL A 336 -0.26 9.54 -8.57
C VAL A 336 0.99 9.11 -7.80
N ASP A 337 2.12 9.82 -7.99
CA ASP A 337 3.37 9.57 -7.27
C ASP A 337 3.26 9.88 -5.76
N VAL A 338 2.46 9.06 -5.10
CA VAL A 338 2.23 9.03 -3.64
C VAL A 338 2.03 7.59 -3.21
N ASP A 339 2.85 7.12 -2.27
CA ASP A 339 2.70 5.83 -1.61
C ASP A 339 2.86 5.98 -0.10
N ALA A 340 2.40 5.00 0.64
CA ALA A 340 2.44 5.03 2.10
C ALA A 340 2.79 3.68 2.70
N ASP A 341 3.10 3.69 4.01
CA ASP A 341 3.27 2.48 4.82
C ASP A 341 2.00 1.60 4.81
N THR A 342 2.12 0.35 5.29
CA THR A 342 0.96 -0.48 5.62
C THR A 342 0.18 0.14 6.78
N GLY A 343 -1.13 -0.12 6.86
CA GLY A 343 -1.95 0.39 7.98
C GLY A 343 -3.18 1.21 7.55
N GLY A 344 -3.62 1.11 6.28
CA GLY A 344 -4.78 1.82 5.76
C GLY A 344 -4.47 3.14 5.05
N TYR A 345 -3.23 3.62 5.13
CA TYR A 345 -2.82 4.93 4.58
C TYR A 345 -2.98 5.03 3.06
N ASN A 346 -2.66 3.97 2.30
CA ASN A 346 -2.83 3.97 0.85
C ASN A 346 -4.30 4.06 0.42
N LEU A 347 -5.23 3.45 1.17
CA LEU A 347 -6.67 3.59 0.92
C LEU A 347 -7.18 4.96 1.37
N THR A 348 -6.69 5.50 2.48
CA THR A 348 -6.95 6.88 2.89
C THR A 348 -6.59 7.86 1.77
N TRP A 349 -5.40 7.70 1.15
CA TRP A 349 -4.98 8.50 0.00
C TRP A 349 -5.93 8.33 -1.19
N ALA A 350 -6.31 7.09 -1.51
CA ALA A 350 -7.22 6.81 -2.63
C ALA A 350 -8.56 7.52 -2.46
N PHE A 351 -9.14 7.51 -1.25
CA PHE A 351 -10.41 8.14 -0.94
C PHE A 351 -10.30 9.67 -0.83
N ALA A 352 -9.25 10.17 -0.19
CA ALA A 352 -9.05 11.62 -0.06
C ALA A 352 -8.80 12.29 -1.42
N SER A 353 -7.98 11.69 -2.29
CA SER A 353 -7.74 12.20 -3.64
C SER A 353 -9.01 12.15 -4.50
N ALA A 354 -9.82 11.10 -4.38
CA ALA A 354 -11.11 11.00 -5.05
C ALA A 354 -12.09 12.08 -4.56
N TYR A 355 -12.12 12.35 -3.26
CA TYR A 355 -12.96 13.40 -2.70
C TYR A 355 -12.55 14.79 -3.14
N ALA A 356 -11.26 15.06 -3.32
CA ALA A 356 -10.78 16.34 -3.85
C ALA A 356 -11.28 16.57 -5.29
N VAL A 357 -11.32 15.51 -6.13
CA VAL A 357 -11.96 15.57 -7.46
C VAL A 357 -13.46 15.81 -7.36
N TYR A 358 -14.14 15.09 -6.45
CA TYR A 358 -15.57 15.29 -6.20
C TYR A 358 -15.89 16.76 -5.88
N LYS A 359 -15.13 17.39 -4.99
CA LYS A 359 -15.29 18.81 -4.64
C LYS A 359 -15.12 19.75 -5.84
N ALA A 360 -14.20 19.40 -6.74
CA ALA A 360 -13.94 20.20 -7.95
C ALA A 360 -15.03 20.05 -9.00
N LEU A 361 -15.65 18.87 -9.11
CA LEU A 361 -16.62 18.54 -10.17
C LEU A 361 -18.07 18.60 -9.73
N LYS A 362 -18.35 18.60 -8.40
CA LYS A 362 -19.73 18.71 -7.95
C LYS A 362 -20.37 20.00 -8.45
N PRO A 363 -21.64 19.94 -8.94
CA PRO A 363 -22.36 21.13 -9.30
C PRO A 363 -22.38 22.12 -8.13
N GLY A 364 -22.12 23.40 -8.41
CA GLY A 364 -22.30 24.45 -7.42
C GLY A 364 -23.72 24.38 -6.87
N LYS A 365 -23.90 24.56 -5.56
CA LYS A 365 -25.23 24.90 -5.07
C LYS A 365 -25.50 26.30 -5.62
N GLU A 366 -26.39 26.39 -6.62
CA GLU A 366 -27.04 27.66 -6.98
C GLU A 366 -27.86 28.17 -5.81
#